data_8b43a90caff3d9b3b29b9216bebfbb5e
#
_entry.id   8b43a90caff3d9b3b29b9216bebfbb5e
#
_cell.length_a   1.000
_cell.length_b   1.000
_cell.length_c   1.000
_cell.angle_alpha   90.00
_cell.angle_beta   90.00
_cell.angle_gamma   90.00
#
_symmetry.space_group_name_H-M   'P 1'
#
loop_
_entity.id
_entity.type
_entity.pdbx_description
1 polymer ?
#
loop_
_entity_poly.entity_id
_entity_poly.type
_entity_poly.pdbx_seq_one_letter_code
_entity_poly.pdbx_strand_id
1 'polypeptide(L)'
;MEKDKDLSFNMLNITALASGSAGNCYRIDDGESSLLIEAGLPIKQIKEGLNHRLSEVDGCLITHEHKDHCKAVEDVMKSGIDCYMSKGTVEALDDNKNINLIEHRIKRVVAKDRRDINDRWSIKPFEVEHDAKEPVGFLVWNSKTNDKLVYITDSFYSKYKFYKPNYIMVECNYSEKILDENVRVGRVPAVQKKRLIKSHFSLTNVKEFLRSNDLSKVKEIWLLHLSNRNSDEKLFKREIQEITGKPVYIA
;
A
#
# COMPACT_ATOMS: atom_id res chain seq x y z
N MET A 1 5.23 -19.86 34.98
CA MET A 1 5.02 -18.56 34.32
C MET A 1 5.68 -18.60 32.93
N GLU A 2 5.13 -19.39 32.01
CA GLU A 2 5.71 -19.60 30.68
C GLU A 2 4.60 -20.04 29.68
N LYS A 3 3.53 -19.25 29.57
CA LYS A 3 2.42 -19.55 28.63
C LYS A 3 1.90 -18.36 27.82
N ASP A 4 2.46 -17.16 27.94
CA ASP A 4 1.94 -15.98 27.22
C ASP A 4 2.83 -15.50 26.05
N LYS A 5 3.86 -16.26 25.68
CA LYS A 5 4.76 -15.89 24.55
C LYS A 5 4.36 -16.47 23.18
N ASP A 6 3.40 -17.38 23.12
CA ASP A 6 3.17 -18.19 21.90
C ASP A 6 1.98 -17.73 21.04
N LEU A 7 1.20 -16.74 21.47
CA LEU A 7 0.00 -16.29 20.73
C LEU A 7 0.25 -15.13 19.74
N SER A 8 1.40 -14.45 19.82
CA SER A 8 1.72 -13.29 18.96
C SER A 8 2.38 -13.66 17.62
N PHE A 9 2.76 -14.91 17.40
CA PHE A 9 3.57 -15.33 16.25
C PHE A 9 2.79 -15.86 15.02
N ASN A 10 1.46 -15.84 15.07
CA ASN A 10 0.63 -16.40 14.00
C ASN A 10 -0.18 -15.34 13.21
N MET A 11 0.23 -14.10 13.24
CA MET A 11 -0.45 -13.00 12.53
C MET A 11 0.58 -12.07 11.89
N LEU A 12 0.22 -11.48 10.76
CA LEU A 12 1.00 -10.37 10.21
C LEU A 12 0.79 -9.12 11.06
N ASN A 13 1.88 -8.41 11.33
CA ASN A 13 1.85 -7.08 11.92
C ASN A 13 2.01 -6.05 10.80
N ILE A 14 1.15 -5.04 10.79
CA ILE A 14 1.20 -3.93 9.86
C ILE A 14 1.56 -2.66 10.63
N THR A 15 2.58 -1.97 10.16
CA THR A 15 3.01 -0.68 10.72
C THR A 15 3.05 0.35 9.61
N ALA A 16 2.22 1.38 9.69
CA ALA A 16 2.30 2.53 8.81
C ALA A 16 3.38 3.50 9.34
N LEU A 17 4.44 3.70 8.57
CA LEU A 17 5.43 4.73 8.86
C LEU A 17 4.92 6.10 8.39
N ALA A 18 4.22 6.13 7.29
CA ALA A 18 3.45 7.24 6.77
C ALA A 18 2.45 6.79 5.72
N SER A 19 1.38 7.57 5.54
CA SER A 19 0.32 7.31 4.56
C SER A 19 -0.27 8.63 4.08
N GLY A 20 -0.08 8.96 2.79
CA GLY A 20 -0.64 10.15 2.16
C GLY A 20 0.32 10.81 1.15
N SER A 21 -0.09 11.92 0.57
CA SER A 21 0.65 12.62 -0.49
C SER A 21 2.02 13.20 -0.06
N ALA A 22 2.34 13.20 1.24
CA ALA A 22 3.67 13.57 1.74
C ALA A 22 4.67 12.41 1.67
N GLY A 23 4.17 11.18 1.62
CA GLY A 23 4.94 9.95 1.48
C GLY A 23 4.18 8.75 2.02
N ASN A 24 4.37 7.62 1.36
CA ASN A 24 3.78 6.33 1.72
C ASN A 24 4.91 5.36 2.06
N CYS A 25 4.82 4.69 3.19
CA CYS A 25 5.75 3.64 3.57
C CYS A 25 5.13 2.76 4.66
N TYR A 26 5.10 1.46 4.44
CA TYR A 26 4.50 0.50 5.36
C TYR A 26 5.45 -0.66 5.59
N ARG A 27 5.53 -1.13 6.83
CA ARG A 27 6.19 -2.38 7.18
C ARG A 27 5.14 -3.45 7.41
N ILE A 28 5.37 -4.62 6.84
CA ILE A 28 4.60 -5.83 7.11
C ILE A 28 5.57 -6.87 7.63
N ASP A 29 5.31 -7.44 8.80
CA ASP A 29 6.19 -8.45 9.39
C ASP A 29 5.42 -9.63 10.00
N ASP A 30 6.10 -10.79 10.07
CA ASP A 30 5.61 -12.03 10.65
C ASP A 30 6.27 -12.35 12.00
N GLY A 31 6.96 -11.36 12.58
CA GLY A 31 7.72 -11.47 13.83
C GLY A 31 9.17 -11.92 13.65
N GLU A 32 9.56 -12.45 12.46
CA GLU A 32 10.93 -12.90 12.18
C GLU A 32 11.51 -12.27 10.90
N SER A 33 10.66 -11.93 9.95
CA SER A 33 11.04 -11.30 8.70
C SER A 33 10.04 -10.21 8.29
N SER A 34 10.43 -9.29 7.43
CA SER A 34 9.57 -8.19 7.03
C SER A 34 9.73 -7.76 5.60
N LEU A 35 8.65 -7.19 5.05
CA LEU A 35 8.65 -6.45 3.79
C LEU A 35 8.37 -4.98 4.04
N LEU A 36 8.96 -4.12 3.21
CA LEU A 36 8.47 -2.77 3.00
C LEU A 36 7.49 -2.74 1.83
N ILE A 37 6.44 -1.96 1.96
CA ILE A 37 5.60 -1.53 0.85
C ILE A 37 5.74 -0.03 0.76
N GLU A 38 6.20 0.46 -0.38
CA GLU A 38 6.58 1.82 -0.70
C GLU A 38 7.82 2.34 0.04
N ALA A 39 8.50 3.28 -0.60
CA ALA A 39 9.67 4.01 -0.10
C ALA A 39 9.50 5.52 -0.29
N GLY A 40 8.29 6.05 -0.05
CA GLY A 40 7.94 7.45 -0.29
C GLY A 40 8.47 8.45 0.73
N LEU A 41 9.08 7.98 1.81
CA LEU A 41 9.70 8.81 2.85
C LEU A 41 11.20 9.03 2.62
N PRO A 42 11.79 10.08 3.19
CA PRO A 42 13.25 10.16 3.29
C PRO A 42 13.82 8.93 4.01
N ILE A 43 14.95 8.41 3.53
CA ILE A 43 15.59 7.19 4.08
C ILE A 43 15.85 7.28 5.59
N LYS A 44 16.16 8.47 6.11
CA LYS A 44 16.35 8.70 7.54
C LYS A 44 15.08 8.34 8.34
N GLN A 45 13.92 8.79 7.87
CA GLN A 45 12.64 8.51 8.51
C GLN A 45 12.27 7.01 8.41
N ILE A 46 12.56 6.37 7.27
CA ILE A 46 12.37 4.92 7.12
C ILE A 46 13.24 4.18 8.14
N LYS A 47 14.53 4.52 8.27
CA LYS A 47 15.43 3.90 9.24
C LYS A 47 14.96 4.10 10.69
N GLU A 48 14.55 5.31 11.04
CA GLU A 48 14.01 5.62 12.36
C GLU A 48 12.73 4.81 12.64
N GLY A 49 11.77 4.78 11.70
CA GLY A 49 10.53 4.01 11.82
C GLY A 49 10.73 2.50 11.91
N LEU A 50 11.84 2.00 11.39
CA LEU A 50 12.28 0.60 11.51
C LEU A 50 13.17 0.34 12.72
N ASN A 51 13.33 1.29 13.65
CA ASN A 51 14.25 1.20 14.77
C ASN A 51 15.68 0.82 14.33
N HIS A 52 16.13 1.39 13.19
CA HIS A 52 17.42 1.13 12.53
C HIS A 52 17.67 -0.33 12.09
N ARG A 53 16.62 -1.15 11.98
CA ARG A 53 16.69 -2.56 11.54
C ARG A 53 16.36 -2.74 10.06
N LEU A 54 16.83 -1.82 9.22
CA LEU A 54 16.59 -1.88 7.77
C LEU A 54 17.17 -3.16 7.13
N SER A 55 18.24 -3.74 7.71
CA SER A 55 18.86 -4.99 7.26
C SER A 55 17.98 -6.25 7.48
N GLU A 56 16.92 -6.14 8.26
CA GLU A 56 15.96 -7.23 8.50
C GLU A 56 14.81 -7.25 7.48
N VAL A 57 14.86 -6.35 6.50
CA VAL A 57 13.86 -6.24 5.44
C VAL A 57 14.24 -7.13 4.27
N ASP A 58 13.40 -8.10 3.92
CA ASP A 58 13.64 -9.07 2.85
C ASP A 58 13.40 -8.50 1.45
N GLY A 59 12.61 -7.43 1.33
CA GLY A 59 12.32 -6.78 0.06
C GLY A 59 11.45 -5.55 0.21
N CYS A 60 11.48 -4.70 -0.80
CA CYS A 60 10.66 -3.50 -0.90
C CYS A 60 9.77 -3.58 -2.14
N LEU A 61 8.45 -3.43 -1.96
CA LEU A 61 7.47 -3.44 -3.04
C LEU A 61 7.15 -1.99 -3.44
N ILE A 62 7.34 -1.65 -4.70
CA ILE A 62 7.04 -0.31 -5.23
C ILE A 62 5.91 -0.43 -6.25
N THR A 63 4.83 0.30 -6.02
CA THR A 63 3.65 0.25 -6.91
C THR A 63 3.83 1.03 -8.20
N HIS A 64 4.42 2.21 -8.11
CA HIS A 64 4.64 3.10 -9.25
C HIS A 64 5.69 4.19 -8.95
N GLU A 65 6.04 4.99 -9.96
CA GLU A 65 7.15 5.94 -9.96
C GLU A 65 6.90 7.29 -9.26
N HIS A 66 5.70 7.58 -8.76
CA HIS A 66 5.45 8.87 -8.11
C HIS A 66 6.29 9.03 -6.84
N LYS A 67 6.75 10.26 -6.61
CA LYS A 67 7.75 10.59 -5.59
C LYS A 67 7.33 10.21 -4.17
N ASP A 68 6.06 10.29 -3.86
CA ASP A 68 5.51 9.91 -2.57
C ASP A 68 5.39 8.37 -2.38
N HIS A 69 5.80 7.58 -3.38
CA HIS A 69 5.91 6.12 -3.32
C HIS A 69 7.34 5.61 -3.47
N CYS A 70 8.23 6.36 -4.15
CA CYS A 70 9.56 5.87 -4.51
C CYS A 70 10.73 6.79 -4.08
N LYS A 71 10.49 7.82 -3.28
CA LYS A 71 11.46 8.87 -2.93
C LYS A 71 12.82 8.34 -2.45
N ALA A 72 12.85 7.29 -1.65
CA ALA A 72 14.06 6.68 -1.11
C ALA A 72 14.44 5.35 -1.78
N VAL A 73 13.88 5.03 -2.96
CA VAL A 73 14.12 3.74 -3.64
C VAL A 73 15.61 3.47 -3.86
N GLU A 74 16.37 4.48 -4.29
CA GLU A 74 17.83 4.39 -4.48
C GLU A 74 18.56 4.07 -3.15
N ASP A 75 18.20 4.75 -2.07
CA ASP A 75 18.80 4.54 -0.75
C ASP A 75 18.44 3.18 -0.15
N VAL A 76 17.23 2.68 -0.41
CA VAL A 76 16.79 1.33 -0.05
C VAL A 76 17.64 0.30 -0.78
N MET A 77 17.86 0.47 -2.09
CA MET A 77 18.75 -0.39 -2.88
C MET A 77 20.20 -0.33 -2.40
N LYS A 78 20.73 0.88 -2.09
CA LYS A 78 22.07 1.06 -1.50
C LYS A 78 22.22 0.37 -0.15
N SER A 79 21.14 0.19 0.57
CA SER A 79 21.11 -0.56 1.85
C SER A 79 21.07 -2.07 1.66
N GLY A 80 21.16 -2.57 0.41
CA GLY A 80 21.23 -4.00 0.09
C GLY A 80 19.86 -4.68 -0.11
N ILE A 81 18.76 -3.92 -0.12
CA ILE A 81 17.40 -4.46 -0.25
C ILE A 81 16.99 -4.52 -1.73
N ASP A 82 16.44 -5.65 -2.14
CA ASP A 82 15.86 -5.82 -3.47
C ASP A 82 14.51 -5.10 -3.58
N CYS A 83 14.33 -4.33 -4.65
CA CYS A 83 13.10 -3.58 -4.93
C CYS A 83 12.30 -4.25 -6.04
N TYR A 84 11.05 -4.60 -5.75
CA TYR A 84 10.13 -5.28 -6.65
C TYR A 84 9.18 -4.25 -7.27
N MET A 85 9.26 -4.06 -8.59
CA MET A 85 8.48 -3.06 -9.33
C MET A 85 8.24 -3.48 -10.77
N SER A 86 7.23 -2.92 -11.43
CA SER A 86 6.94 -3.19 -12.84
C SER A 86 8.04 -2.68 -13.75
N LYS A 87 8.06 -3.17 -14.99
CA LYS A 87 8.99 -2.68 -16.02
C LYS A 87 8.79 -1.19 -16.28
N GLY A 88 7.53 -0.75 -16.40
CA GLY A 88 7.20 0.66 -16.64
C GLY A 88 7.65 1.57 -15.51
N THR A 89 7.48 1.13 -14.25
CA THR A 89 8.01 1.86 -13.08
C THR A 89 9.52 2.00 -13.14
N VAL A 90 10.26 0.92 -13.48
CA VAL A 90 11.73 0.98 -13.65
C VAL A 90 12.11 2.00 -14.73
N GLU A 91 11.49 1.91 -15.89
CA GLU A 91 11.78 2.83 -17.01
C GLU A 91 11.48 4.30 -16.65
N ALA A 92 10.36 4.55 -15.95
CA ALA A 92 10.01 5.91 -15.54
C ALA A 92 10.98 6.47 -14.48
N LEU A 93 11.48 5.63 -13.58
CA LEU A 93 12.51 6.01 -12.60
C LEU A 93 13.87 6.22 -13.25
N ASP A 94 14.25 5.41 -14.24
CA ASP A 94 15.51 5.53 -14.99
C ASP A 94 15.54 6.80 -15.85
N ASP A 95 14.41 7.18 -16.45
CA ASP A 95 14.24 8.45 -17.15
C ASP A 95 14.44 9.67 -16.22
N ASN A 96 14.30 9.49 -14.92
CA ASN A 96 14.53 10.51 -13.91
C ASN A 96 16.02 10.59 -13.52
N LYS A 97 16.77 11.47 -14.18
CA LYS A 97 18.23 11.66 -13.98
C LYS A 97 18.68 11.91 -12.53
N ASN A 98 17.76 12.13 -11.61
CA ASN A 98 18.07 12.32 -10.17
C ASN A 98 18.01 11.02 -9.36
N ILE A 99 17.71 9.88 -9.99
CA ILE A 99 17.60 8.56 -9.33
C ILE A 99 18.60 7.63 -10.00
N ASN A 100 19.52 7.06 -9.23
CA ASN A 100 20.48 6.08 -9.71
C ASN A 100 20.02 4.69 -9.29
N LEU A 101 19.35 3.99 -10.19
CA LEU A 101 18.90 2.63 -9.95
C LEU A 101 20.09 1.65 -9.92
N ILE A 102 20.06 0.71 -8.98
CA ILE A 102 21.06 -0.35 -8.86
C ILE A 102 20.49 -1.62 -9.52
N GLU A 103 20.88 -1.90 -10.76
CA GLU A 103 20.25 -2.92 -11.63
C GLU A 103 20.14 -4.30 -10.97
N HIS A 104 21.16 -4.78 -10.27
CA HIS A 104 21.09 -6.10 -9.62
C HIS A 104 20.12 -6.17 -8.42
N ARG A 105 19.70 -5.01 -7.90
CA ARG A 105 18.68 -4.87 -6.84
C ARG A 105 17.27 -4.71 -7.38
N ILE A 106 17.11 -4.52 -8.69
CA ILE A 106 15.80 -4.43 -9.33
C ILE A 106 15.26 -5.84 -9.59
N LYS A 107 14.07 -6.10 -9.07
CA LYS A 107 13.31 -7.33 -9.35
C LYS A 107 12.06 -6.96 -10.12
N ARG A 108 12.17 -6.97 -11.45
CA ARG A 108 11.01 -6.67 -12.31
C ARG A 108 9.91 -7.69 -12.09
N VAL A 109 8.69 -7.19 -11.87
CA VAL A 109 7.49 -8.00 -11.71
C VAL A 109 6.53 -7.77 -12.86
N VAL A 110 5.73 -8.80 -13.16
CA VAL A 110 4.72 -8.77 -14.21
C VAL A 110 3.36 -9.02 -13.58
N ALA A 111 2.36 -8.22 -13.95
CA ALA A 111 1.01 -8.38 -13.43
C ALA A 111 0.49 -9.80 -13.68
N LYS A 112 -0.15 -10.38 -12.67
CA LYS A 112 -0.70 -11.75 -12.61
C LYS A 112 0.32 -12.87 -12.44
N ASP A 113 1.63 -12.61 -12.56
CA ASP A 113 2.66 -13.61 -12.32
C ASP A 113 3.04 -13.66 -10.84
N ARG A 114 3.04 -14.85 -10.26
CA ARG A 114 3.52 -15.04 -8.90
C ARG A 114 5.05 -15.01 -8.88
N ARG A 115 5.59 -14.34 -7.88
CA ARG A 115 7.02 -14.30 -7.61
C ARG A 115 7.30 -14.55 -6.14
N ASP A 116 8.17 -15.50 -5.86
CA ASP A 116 8.68 -15.73 -4.52
C ASP A 116 9.84 -14.74 -4.25
N ILE A 117 9.81 -14.08 -3.09
CA ILE A 117 10.88 -13.22 -2.58
C ILE A 117 11.89 -14.11 -1.85
N ASN A 118 11.38 -14.98 -0.99
CA ASN A 118 12.12 -16.02 -0.28
C ASN A 118 11.17 -17.17 0.09
N ASP A 119 11.54 -18.04 1.00
CA ASP A 119 10.71 -19.16 1.49
C ASP A 119 9.48 -18.72 2.32
N ARG A 120 9.45 -17.48 2.79
CA ARG A 120 8.35 -16.92 3.60
C ARG A 120 7.40 -16.04 2.82
N TRP A 121 7.92 -15.22 1.92
CA TRP A 121 7.16 -14.21 1.22
C TRP A 121 7.03 -14.50 -0.26
N SER A 122 5.82 -14.45 -0.76
CA SER A 122 5.56 -14.41 -2.19
C SER A 122 4.55 -13.32 -2.54
N ILE A 123 4.67 -12.79 -3.75
CA ILE A 123 3.85 -11.69 -4.24
C ILE A 123 3.21 -12.05 -5.56
N LYS A 124 2.06 -11.45 -5.82
CA LYS A 124 1.42 -11.46 -7.13
C LYS A 124 0.96 -10.04 -7.44
N PRO A 125 1.66 -9.31 -8.31
CA PRO A 125 1.23 -7.99 -8.73
C PRO A 125 -0.04 -8.08 -9.56
N PHE A 126 -0.85 -7.01 -9.55
CA PHE A 126 -2.01 -6.86 -10.42
C PHE A 126 -2.14 -5.40 -10.88
N GLU A 127 -2.73 -5.21 -12.04
CA GLU A 127 -2.92 -3.88 -12.63
C GLU A 127 -3.86 -3.02 -11.77
N VAL A 128 -3.55 -1.74 -11.66
CA VAL A 128 -4.42 -0.71 -11.06
C VAL A 128 -4.59 0.45 -12.04
N GLU A 129 -5.61 1.27 -11.81
CA GLU A 129 -5.97 2.36 -12.73
C GLU A 129 -5.48 3.70 -12.15
N HIS A 130 -4.30 4.14 -12.57
CA HIS A 130 -3.65 5.37 -12.12
C HIS A 130 -2.89 6.08 -13.25
N ASP A 131 -2.56 7.38 -13.08
CA ASP A 131 -1.80 8.18 -14.04
C ASP A 131 -0.27 7.97 -13.90
N ALA A 132 0.16 6.70 -13.94
CA ALA A 132 1.54 6.26 -13.89
C ALA A 132 1.83 5.32 -15.08
N LYS A 133 3.12 5.01 -15.34
CA LYS A 133 3.52 4.29 -16.57
C LYS A 133 3.06 2.83 -16.59
N GLU A 134 3.19 2.12 -15.47
CA GLU A 134 2.71 0.73 -15.30
C GLU A 134 2.43 0.46 -13.82
N PRO A 135 1.39 1.09 -13.25
CA PRO A 135 1.10 0.98 -11.83
C PRO A 135 0.55 -0.39 -11.47
N VAL A 136 0.94 -0.89 -10.31
CA VAL A 136 0.52 -2.21 -9.80
C VAL A 136 0.09 -2.15 -8.34
N GLY A 137 -0.90 -2.96 -7.98
CA GLY A 137 -1.16 -3.37 -6.61
C GLY A 137 -0.49 -4.71 -6.33
N PHE A 138 -0.47 -5.14 -5.07
CA PHE A 138 0.16 -6.39 -4.66
C PHE A 138 -0.78 -7.27 -3.85
N LEU A 139 -0.86 -8.55 -4.22
CA LEU A 139 -1.32 -9.60 -3.36
C LEU A 139 -0.10 -10.29 -2.76
N VAL A 140 0.03 -10.26 -1.43
CA VAL A 140 1.17 -10.77 -0.69
C VAL A 140 0.75 -12.01 0.08
N TRP A 141 1.55 -13.06 0.09
CA TRP A 141 1.41 -14.25 0.94
C TRP A 141 2.58 -14.37 1.88
N ASN A 142 2.27 -14.76 3.11
CA ASN A 142 3.28 -15.21 4.05
C ASN A 142 3.04 -16.69 4.37
N SER A 143 4.05 -17.53 4.20
CA SER A 143 3.95 -18.98 4.39
C SER A 143 3.91 -19.37 5.87
N LYS A 144 4.51 -18.58 6.77
CA LYS A 144 4.56 -18.85 8.19
C LYS A 144 3.21 -18.63 8.86
N THR A 145 2.57 -17.49 8.58
CA THR A 145 1.24 -17.15 9.15
C THR A 145 0.10 -17.71 8.33
N ASN A 146 0.38 -18.16 7.10
CA ASN A 146 -0.59 -18.55 6.07
C ASN A 146 -1.59 -17.44 5.73
N ASP A 147 -1.17 -16.20 5.87
CA ASP A 147 -1.98 -15.02 5.61
C ASP A 147 -1.80 -14.47 4.19
N LYS A 148 -2.88 -13.88 3.68
CA LYS A 148 -2.92 -13.14 2.43
C LYS A 148 -3.24 -11.68 2.71
N LEU A 149 -2.44 -10.77 2.17
CA LEU A 149 -2.65 -9.34 2.25
C LEU A 149 -2.84 -8.77 0.85
N VAL A 150 -3.89 -7.96 0.67
CA VAL A 150 -4.14 -7.17 -0.54
C VAL A 150 -3.72 -5.74 -0.26
N TYR A 151 -2.84 -5.19 -1.11
CA TYR A 151 -2.42 -3.80 -1.07
C TYR A 151 -2.83 -3.08 -2.36
N ILE A 152 -3.64 -2.03 -2.23
CA ILE A 152 -4.10 -1.19 -3.34
C ILE A 152 -3.99 0.27 -2.91
N THR A 153 -3.19 1.04 -3.63
CA THR A 153 -3.12 2.49 -3.48
C THR A 153 -3.23 3.16 -4.84
N ASP A 154 -3.52 4.45 -4.86
CA ASP A 154 -3.54 5.29 -6.03
C ASP A 154 -4.25 4.63 -7.23
N SER A 155 -5.55 4.41 -7.04
CA SER A 155 -6.41 3.87 -8.08
C SER A 155 -7.84 4.35 -7.85
N PHE A 156 -8.59 4.60 -8.89
CA PHE A 156 -9.99 4.97 -8.70
C PHE A 156 -10.93 3.76 -8.63
N TYR A 157 -10.44 2.58 -9.06
CA TYR A 157 -11.25 1.35 -9.12
C TYR A 157 -10.37 0.10 -9.11
N SER A 158 -10.91 -1.03 -8.65
CA SER A 158 -10.30 -2.35 -8.82
C SER A 158 -11.26 -3.31 -9.50
N LYS A 159 -10.85 -3.83 -10.66
CA LYS A 159 -11.59 -4.88 -11.40
C LYS A 159 -11.41 -6.27 -10.80
N TYR A 160 -10.48 -6.42 -9.85
CA TYR A 160 -10.12 -7.72 -9.27
C TYR A 160 -10.96 -8.03 -8.03
N LYS A 161 -11.26 -9.32 -7.87
CA LYS A 161 -11.81 -9.90 -6.66
C LYS A 161 -10.77 -10.84 -6.06
N PHE A 162 -10.57 -10.72 -4.76
CA PHE A 162 -9.57 -11.50 -4.04
C PHE A 162 -10.23 -12.58 -3.20
N TYR A 163 -9.76 -13.81 -3.36
CA TYR A 163 -10.35 -14.95 -2.67
C TYR A 163 -9.85 -15.04 -1.22
N LYS A 164 -10.74 -14.74 -0.27
CA LYS A 164 -10.53 -14.85 1.19
C LYS A 164 -9.22 -14.22 1.65
N PRO A 165 -8.99 -12.91 1.44
CA PRO A 165 -7.83 -12.23 2.01
C PRO A 165 -7.96 -12.19 3.55
N ASN A 166 -6.81 -12.08 4.24
CA ASN A 166 -6.75 -11.91 5.68
C ASN A 166 -6.58 -10.44 6.07
N TYR A 167 -5.88 -9.69 5.24
CA TYR A 167 -5.66 -8.26 5.41
C TYR A 167 -5.97 -7.52 4.12
N ILE A 168 -6.60 -6.37 4.25
CA ILE A 168 -6.87 -5.46 3.12
C ILE A 168 -6.32 -4.09 3.50
N MET A 169 -5.32 -3.63 2.74
CA MET A 169 -4.78 -2.29 2.78
C MET A 169 -5.23 -1.59 1.50
N VAL A 170 -6.18 -0.67 1.60
CA VAL A 170 -6.80 -0.02 0.44
C VAL A 170 -6.85 1.48 0.62
N GLU A 171 -6.48 2.21 -0.43
CA GLU A 171 -6.66 3.66 -0.45
C GLU A 171 -8.13 4.04 -0.20
N CYS A 172 -8.33 5.10 0.59
CA CYS A 172 -9.62 5.74 0.78
C CYS A 172 -9.42 7.26 0.82
N ASN A 173 -9.21 7.85 -0.35
CA ASN A 173 -8.68 9.21 -0.45
C ASN A 173 -9.71 10.28 -0.10
N TYR A 174 -10.94 10.15 -0.60
CA TYR A 174 -11.95 11.20 -0.46
C TYR A 174 -13.37 10.68 -0.29
N SER A 175 -14.26 11.51 0.27
CA SER A 175 -15.71 11.38 0.15
C SER A 175 -16.22 12.33 -0.91
N GLU A 176 -17.07 11.84 -1.81
CA GLU A 176 -17.70 12.66 -2.86
C GLU A 176 -18.41 13.86 -2.25
N LYS A 177 -19.14 13.64 -1.14
CA LYS A 177 -19.88 14.69 -0.44
C LYS A 177 -18.97 15.80 0.09
N ILE A 178 -17.83 15.44 0.71
CA ILE A 178 -16.87 16.42 1.23
C ILE A 178 -16.18 17.15 0.09
N LEU A 179 -15.77 16.41 -0.96
CA LEU A 179 -15.13 16.99 -2.14
C LEU A 179 -16.05 17.96 -2.87
N ASP A 180 -17.33 17.62 -3.05
CA ASP A 180 -18.33 18.47 -3.70
C ASP A 180 -18.53 19.77 -2.92
N GLU A 181 -18.62 19.68 -1.60
CA GLU A 181 -18.73 20.86 -0.74
C GLU A 181 -17.47 21.72 -0.82
N ASN A 182 -16.28 21.13 -0.79
CA ASN A 182 -15.03 21.87 -0.91
C ASN A 182 -14.89 22.57 -2.27
N VAL A 183 -15.40 21.98 -3.34
CA VAL A 183 -15.46 22.65 -4.65
C VAL A 183 -16.49 23.79 -4.64
N ARG A 184 -17.67 23.55 -4.08
CA ARG A 184 -18.74 24.55 -3.98
C ARG A 184 -18.30 25.83 -3.26
N VAL A 185 -17.51 25.67 -2.17
CA VAL A 185 -17.00 26.80 -1.38
C VAL A 185 -15.64 27.32 -1.86
N GLY A 186 -15.12 26.84 -3.00
CA GLY A 186 -13.87 27.32 -3.61
C GLY A 186 -12.59 26.84 -2.92
N ARG A 187 -12.63 25.85 -1.99
CA ARG A 187 -11.43 25.29 -1.34
C ARG A 187 -10.65 24.34 -2.25
N VAL A 188 -11.33 23.71 -3.20
CA VAL A 188 -10.75 22.80 -4.17
C VAL A 188 -11.17 23.24 -5.57
N PRO A 189 -10.22 23.46 -6.50
CA PRO A 189 -10.53 23.79 -7.90
C PRO A 189 -11.26 22.64 -8.60
N ALA A 190 -12.22 22.98 -9.46
CA ALA A 190 -12.98 21.97 -10.23
C ALA A 190 -12.08 21.05 -11.09
N VAL A 191 -10.95 21.60 -11.60
CA VAL A 191 -9.95 20.82 -12.34
C VAL A 191 -9.30 19.74 -11.45
N GLN A 192 -8.97 20.09 -10.21
CA GLN A 192 -8.41 19.13 -9.25
C GLN A 192 -9.41 18.03 -8.88
N LYS A 193 -10.71 18.36 -8.74
CA LYS A 193 -11.77 17.36 -8.56
C LYS A 193 -11.78 16.33 -9.70
N LYS A 194 -11.72 16.79 -10.96
CA LYS A 194 -11.71 15.90 -12.13
C LYS A 194 -10.54 14.93 -12.12
N ARG A 195 -9.37 15.38 -11.66
CA ARG A 195 -8.17 14.54 -11.52
C ARG A 195 -8.38 13.51 -10.40
N LEU A 196 -8.77 13.95 -9.20
CA LEU A 196 -8.98 13.07 -8.03
C LEU A 196 -9.93 11.89 -8.34
N ILE A 197 -11.06 12.16 -8.99
CA ILE A 197 -12.05 11.13 -9.34
C ILE A 197 -11.48 10.06 -10.28
N LYS A 198 -10.48 10.40 -11.10
CA LYS A 198 -9.89 9.47 -12.06
C LYS A 198 -8.64 8.75 -11.56
N SER A 199 -8.09 9.18 -10.41
CA SER A 199 -6.79 8.71 -9.93
C SER A 199 -6.86 8.04 -8.56
N HIS A 200 -7.94 8.27 -7.78
CA HIS A 200 -8.00 7.85 -6.39
C HIS A 200 -9.34 7.21 -6.00
N PHE A 201 -9.31 6.29 -5.05
CA PHE A 201 -10.50 5.68 -4.50
C PHE A 201 -11.31 6.68 -3.66
N SER A 202 -12.58 6.77 -3.99
CA SER A 202 -13.57 7.38 -3.10
C SER A 202 -14.02 6.40 -2.02
N LEU A 203 -14.60 6.94 -0.94
CA LEU A 203 -15.26 6.13 0.10
C LEU A 203 -16.33 5.20 -0.50
N THR A 204 -17.08 5.67 -1.49
CA THR A 204 -18.10 4.88 -2.18
C THR A 204 -17.49 3.70 -2.92
N ASN A 205 -16.43 3.93 -3.70
CA ASN A 205 -15.75 2.88 -4.45
C ASN A 205 -15.08 1.86 -3.52
N VAL A 206 -14.52 2.29 -2.38
CA VAL A 206 -13.99 1.37 -1.34
C VAL A 206 -15.09 0.47 -0.80
N LYS A 207 -16.28 1.02 -0.50
CA LYS A 207 -17.41 0.21 -0.03
C LYS A 207 -17.84 -0.82 -1.07
N GLU A 208 -17.92 -0.44 -2.33
CA GLU A 208 -18.25 -1.36 -3.43
C GLU A 208 -17.20 -2.46 -3.58
N PHE A 209 -15.91 -2.09 -3.54
CA PHE A 209 -14.80 -3.03 -3.57
C PHE A 209 -14.90 -4.04 -2.41
N LEU A 210 -15.09 -3.58 -1.18
CA LEU A 210 -15.20 -4.47 -0.02
C LEU A 210 -16.42 -5.39 -0.10
N ARG A 211 -17.59 -4.89 -0.52
CA ARG A 211 -18.79 -5.71 -0.71
C ARG A 211 -18.66 -6.75 -1.81
N SER A 212 -17.81 -6.49 -2.81
CA SER A 212 -17.60 -7.42 -3.93
C SER A 212 -16.64 -8.57 -3.60
N ASN A 213 -15.97 -8.51 -2.45
CA ASN A 213 -14.98 -9.48 -2.01
C ASN A 213 -15.48 -10.38 -0.87
N ASP A 214 -14.93 -11.61 -0.78
CA ASP A 214 -15.21 -12.51 0.35
C ASP A 214 -14.40 -12.10 1.58
N LEU A 215 -15.05 -11.38 2.50
CA LEU A 215 -14.43 -10.88 3.73
C LEU A 215 -14.45 -11.90 4.89
N SER A 216 -14.85 -13.16 4.66
CA SER A 216 -15.02 -14.17 5.74
C SER A 216 -13.75 -14.41 6.54
N LYS A 217 -12.57 -14.30 5.91
CA LYS A 217 -11.26 -14.49 6.54
C LYS A 217 -10.53 -13.19 6.90
N VAL A 218 -11.12 -12.03 6.59
CA VAL A 218 -10.50 -10.74 6.87
C VAL A 218 -10.40 -10.53 8.38
N LYS A 219 -9.18 -10.27 8.83
CA LYS A 219 -8.79 -9.93 10.20
C LYS A 219 -8.80 -8.42 10.41
N GLU A 220 -8.23 -7.68 9.45
CA GLU A 220 -8.08 -6.22 9.50
C GLU A 220 -8.26 -5.57 8.13
N ILE A 221 -8.81 -4.35 8.15
CA ILE A 221 -8.88 -3.45 6.99
C ILE A 221 -8.14 -2.17 7.36
N TRP A 222 -7.20 -1.76 6.51
CA TRP A 222 -6.44 -0.53 6.65
C TRP A 222 -6.82 0.43 5.55
N LEU A 223 -7.29 1.62 5.92
CA LEU A 223 -7.59 2.70 4.99
C LEU A 223 -6.35 3.58 4.85
N LEU A 224 -5.87 3.71 3.61
CA LEU A 224 -4.61 4.36 3.28
C LEU A 224 -4.84 5.67 2.54
N HIS A 225 -3.81 6.51 2.47
CA HIS A 225 -3.69 7.65 1.57
C HIS A 225 -4.90 8.61 1.64
N LEU A 226 -5.37 8.90 2.86
CA LEU A 226 -6.49 9.82 3.08
C LEU A 226 -6.10 11.26 2.71
N SER A 227 -6.99 11.95 2.01
CA SER A 227 -6.80 13.36 1.67
C SER A 227 -6.97 14.26 2.90
N ASN A 228 -6.02 15.12 3.18
CA ASN A 228 -6.11 16.08 4.29
C ASN A 228 -7.33 17.02 4.24
N ARG A 229 -7.94 17.21 3.07
CA ARG A 229 -9.04 18.16 2.87
C ARG A 229 -10.37 17.51 2.53
N ASN A 230 -10.32 16.32 1.88
CA ASN A 230 -11.50 15.71 1.29
C ASN A 230 -11.89 14.40 1.97
N SER A 231 -11.27 14.08 3.13
CA SER A 231 -11.58 12.91 3.94
C SER A 231 -12.03 13.30 5.36
N ASP A 232 -12.60 12.34 6.06
CA ASP A 232 -12.91 12.37 7.48
C ASP A 232 -12.62 10.96 8.03
N GLU A 233 -11.53 10.84 8.78
CA GLU A 233 -11.04 9.56 9.33
C GLU A 233 -12.10 8.85 10.18
N LYS A 234 -12.79 9.60 11.06
CA LYS A 234 -13.80 9.02 11.95
C LYS A 234 -15.01 8.52 11.18
N LEU A 235 -15.45 9.30 10.20
CA LEU A 235 -16.53 8.95 9.31
C LEU A 235 -16.17 7.69 8.49
N PHE A 236 -14.99 7.69 7.84
CA PHE A 236 -14.54 6.60 6.98
C PHE A 236 -14.41 5.29 7.77
N LYS A 237 -13.73 5.36 8.92
CA LYS A 237 -13.58 4.21 9.81
C LYS A 237 -14.95 3.64 10.22
N ARG A 238 -15.85 4.48 10.71
CA ARG A 238 -17.19 4.07 11.14
C ARG A 238 -17.96 3.41 9.99
N GLU A 239 -18.04 4.05 8.83
CA GLU A 239 -18.83 3.57 7.71
C GLU A 239 -18.31 2.26 7.13
N ILE A 240 -16.99 2.06 7.12
CA ILE A 240 -16.40 0.78 6.69
C ILE A 240 -16.61 -0.30 7.75
N GLN A 241 -16.50 0.02 9.04
CA GLN A 241 -16.83 -0.94 10.12
C GLN A 241 -18.30 -1.38 10.06
N GLU A 242 -19.23 -0.45 9.86
CA GLU A 242 -20.66 -0.74 9.78
C GLU A 242 -21.01 -1.71 8.65
N ILE A 243 -20.41 -1.56 7.46
CA ILE A 243 -20.72 -2.41 6.31
C ILE A 243 -19.98 -3.75 6.31
N THR A 244 -18.85 -3.86 7.02
CA THR A 244 -18.01 -5.06 6.97
C THR A 244 -18.03 -5.89 8.25
N GLY A 245 -18.33 -5.27 9.39
CA GLY A 245 -18.20 -5.91 10.72
C GLY A 245 -16.76 -6.25 11.08
N LYS A 246 -15.77 -5.62 10.43
CA LYS A 246 -14.34 -5.92 10.62
C LYS A 246 -13.62 -4.80 11.36
N PRO A 247 -12.49 -5.10 12.07
CA PRO A 247 -11.60 -4.07 12.58
C PRO A 247 -11.08 -3.20 11.44
N VAL A 248 -11.17 -1.87 11.60
CA VAL A 248 -10.72 -0.89 10.61
C VAL A 248 -9.73 0.07 11.25
N TYR A 249 -8.59 0.26 10.59
CA TYR A 249 -7.51 1.16 10.98
C TYR A 249 -7.32 2.25 9.93
N ILE A 250 -6.91 3.42 10.38
CA ILE A 250 -6.42 4.50 9.52
C ILE A 250 -4.91 4.48 9.61
N ALA A 251 -4.23 4.49 8.47
CA ALA A 251 -2.77 4.46 8.39
C ALA A 251 -2.14 5.84 8.47
#